data_1784006cc10a3c4211be384c13a9d13e
#
_entry.id   1784006cc10a3c4211be384c13a9d13e
#
_cell.length_a   1.000
_cell.length_b   1.000
_cell.length_c   1.000
_cell.angle_alpha   90.00
_cell.angle_beta   90.00
_cell.angle_gamma   90.00
#
_symmetry.space_group_name_H-M   'P 1'
#
loop_
_entity.id
_entity.type
_entity.pdbx_description
1 polymer ?
#
loop_
_entity_poly.entity_id
_entity_poly.type
_entity_poly.pdbx_seq_one_letter_code
_entity_poly.pdbx_strand_id
1 'polypeptide(L)'
;MDNDTKVTYAVIAILVVFLGAIAYFLQDNRNLPQVQITEQVQSGSVDINSTKKIVLNRNSQTEKGTTTNTTNSTTTNMEIPEKITSATITTNKGEIEITFSDKTPETVKNFAKLALSGFYNGTRFHRVIRDFMIQGGDPLSKDVANKNSWGTGGPGYTFKDETSPSDLFSQGTLAMANAGPNTNGSQFFIVTAIAGTPWLSGKHTVFGHVTKGLDIILHIGDMQTDGADRPLQDIIIERITIK
;
A
#
# COMPACT_ATOMS: atom_id res chain seq x y z
N MET A 1 -42.45 -20.98 22.84
CA MET A 1 -41.69 -19.77 22.46
C MET A 1 -41.81 -19.63 20.97
N ASP A 2 -42.35 -18.52 20.51
CA ASP A 2 -42.46 -18.20 19.10
C ASP A 2 -41.09 -17.82 18.49
N ASN A 3 -41.04 -17.71 17.15
CA ASN A 3 -39.80 -17.42 16.45
C ASN A 3 -39.25 -16.02 16.79
N ASP A 4 -40.11 -15.05 17.06
CA ASP A 4 -39.72 -13.68 17.38
C ASP A 4 -39.04 -13.60 18.75
N THR A 5 -39.52 -14.37 19.71
CA THR A 5 -38.90 -14.48 21.04
C THR A 5 -37.49 -15.11 20.95
N LYS A 6 -37.30 -16.15 20.11
CA LYS A 6 -35.97 -16.76 19.91
C LYS A 6 -34.98 -15.83 19.24
N VAL A 7 -35.42 -15.05 18.24
CA VAL A 7 -34.56 -14.06 17.56
C VAL A 7 -34.16 -12.96 18.54
N THR A 8 -35.09 -12.47 19.38
CA THR A 8 -34.81 -11.46 20.38
C THR A 8 -33.77 -11.92 21.40
N TYR A 9 -33.87 -13.15 21.92
CA TYR A 9 -32.88 -13.70 22.85
C TYR A 9 -31.51 -13.92 22.18
N ALA A 10 -31.48 -14.34 20.91
CA ALA A 10 -30.21 -14.47 20.17
C ALA A 10 -29.52 -13.13 19.99
N VAL A 11 -30.23 -12.05 19.64
CA VAL A 11 -29.68 -10.71 19.51
C VAL A 11 -29.15 -10.18 20.84
N ILE A 12 -29.89 -10.38 21.93
CA ILE A 12 -29.44 -9.96 23.28
C ILE A 12 -28.18 -10.73 23.69
N ALA A 13 -28.11 -12.03 23.43
CA ALA A 13 -26.95 -12.85 23.76
C ALA A 13 -25.67 -12.36 22.97
N ILE A 14 -25.82 -12.04 21.71
CA ILE A 14 -24.71 -11.47 20.89
C ILE A 14 -24.26 -10.12 21.44
N LEU A 15 -25.20 -9.24 21.83
CA LEU A 15 -24.87 -7.93 22.41
C LEU A 15 -24.11 -8.07 23.76
N VAL A 16 -24.49 -9.00 24.60
CA VAL A 16 -23.83 -9.25 25.89
C VAL A 16 -22.39 -9.76 25.69
N VAL A 17 -22.17 -10.64 24.71
CA VAL A 17 -20.82 -11.14 24.36
C VAL A 17 -19.96 -10.00 23.81
N PHE A 18 -20.51 -9.12 22.96
CA PHE A 18 -19.79 -7.96 22.43
C PHE A 18 -19.41 -6.96 23.52
N LEU A 19 -20.33 -6.65 24.44
CA LEU A 19 -20.06 -5.75 25.58
C LEU A 19 -19.03 -6.35 26.54
N GLY A 20 -19.04 -7.65 26.76
CA GLY A 20 -18.04 -8.37 27.55
C GLY A 20 -16.65 -8.32 26.92
N ALA A 21 -16.54 -8.49 25.61
CA ALA A 21 -15.29 -8.39 24.88
C ALA A 21 -14.70 -6.96 24.90
N ILE A 22 -15.56 -5.95 24.78
CA ILE A 22 -15.12 -4.54 24.89
C ILE A 22 -14.64 -4.23 26.31
N ALA A 23 -15.34 -4.70 27.34
CA ALA A 23 -14.93 -4.50 28.74
C ALA A 23 -13.61 -5.20 29.05
N TYR A 24 -13.40 -6.42 28.55
CA TYR A 24 -12.14 -7.16 28.68
C TYR A 24 -10.99 -6.42 28.00
N PHE A 25 -11.18 -5.93 26.77
CA PHE A 25 -10.16 -5.16 26.02
C PHE A 25 -9.80 -3.84 26.71
N LEU A 26 -10.79 -3.14 27.30
CA LEU A 26 -10.53 -1.90 28.06
C LEU A 26 -9.85 -2.16 29.43
N GLN A 27 -9.97 -3.36 29.97
CA GLN A 27 -9.33 -3.73 31.23
C GLN A 27 -7.87 -4.15 31.01
N ASP A 28 -7.59 -4.81 29.89
CA ASP A 28 -6.23 -5.24 29.52
C ASP A 28 -5.34 -4.05 29.19
N ASN A 29 -5.88 -3.00 28.56
CA ASN A 29 -5.17 -1.75 28.25
C ASN A 29 -4.78 -0.90 29.50
N ARG A 30 -5.30 -1.22 30.70
CA ARG A 30 -4.91 -0.50 31.93
C ARG A 30 -3.61 -1.00 32.55
N ASN A 31 -3.08 -2.12 32.07
CA ASN A 31 -1.85 -2.75 32.59
C ASN A 31 -0.61 -2.50 31.71
N LEU A 32 -0.64 -1.56 30.77
CA LEU A 32 0.55 -1.17 30.03
C LEU A 32 1.53 -0.42 30.95
N PRO A 33 2.82 -0.80 30.96
CA PRO A 33 3.83 -0.10 31.77
C PRO A 33 3.94 1.34 31.26
N GLN A 34 3.73 2.30 32.17
CA GLN A 34 3.96 3.72 31.91
C GLN A 34 5.47 3.91 31.71
N VAL A 35 5.86 4.23 30.47
CA VAL A 35 7.23 4.67 30.17
C VAL A 35 7.36 6.08 30.72
N GLN A 36 8.06 6.20 31.88
CA GLN A 36 8.48 7.48 32.41
C GLN A 36 9.55 8.05 31.49
N ILE A 37 9.18 9.04 30.67
CA ILE A 37 10.14 9.87 29.94
C ILE A 37 10.70 10.88 30.94
N THR A 38 11.89 10.59 31.47
CA THR A 38 12.64 11.57 32.25
C THR A 38 13.27 12.54 31.28
N GLU A 39 12.67 13.71 31.13
CA GLU A 39 13.30 14.84 30.42
C GLU A 39 14.48 15.34 31.27
N GLN A 40 15.68 14.95 30.88
CA GLN A 40 16.89 15.64 31.30
C GLN A 40 17.09 16.86 30.43
N VAL A 41 16.49 17.98 30.83
CA VAL A 41 16.80 19.28 30.22
C VAL A 41 18.18 19.70 30.75
N GLN A 42 19.22 19.41 29.98
CA GLN A 42 20.54 19.97 30.17
C GLN A 42 20.61 21.30 29.42
N SER A 43 20.54 22.39 30.17
CA SER A 43 20.71 23.75 29.65
C SER A 43 22.14 23.94 29.15
N GLY A 44 22.35 23.78 27.84
CA GLY A 44 23.59 24.16 27.17
C GLY A 44 23.27 25.34 26.27
N SER A 45 23.78 26.51 26.61
CA SER A 45 23.74 27.71 25.77
C SER A 45 24.45 27.44 24.45
N VAL A 46 23.70 27.49 23.32
CA VAL A 46 24.26 27.43 21.99
C VAL A 46 24.61 28.83 21.52
N ASP A 47 25.89 29.12 21.47
CA ASP A 47 26.47 30.33 20.87
C ASP A 47 26.32 30.26 19.32
N ILE A 48 25.46 31.08 18.77
CA ILE A 48 25.23 31.25 17.33
C ILE A 48 26.19 32.29 16.75
N ASN A 49 27.51 31.98 16.72
CA ASN A 49 28.46 32.70 15.87
C ASN A 49 29.74 31.87 15.67
N SER A 50 29.71 30.97 14.71
CA SER A 50 30.94 30.41 14.16
C SER A 50 30.71 29.93 12.73
N THR A 51 30.83 30.86 11.83
CA THR A 51 30.95 30.59 10.38
C THR A 51 32.28 29.91 10.11
N LYS A 52 32.33 28.57 10.10
CA LYS A 52 33.54 27.83 9.77
C LYS A 52 33.58 27.57 8.27
N LYS A 53 34.37 28.40 7.59
CA LYS A 53 34.76 28.28 6.20
C LYS A 53 35.52 26.96 5.99
N ILE A 54 34.95 26.02 5.22
CA ILE A 54 35.67 24.82 4.82
C ILE A 54 36.56 25.20 3.61
N VAL A 55 37.84 25.25 3.84
CA VAL A 55 38.88 25.42 2.79
C VAL A 55 39.18 24.03 2.25
N LEU A 56 38.77 23.75 1.03
CA LEU A 56 39.20 22.59 0.25
C LEU A 56 40.65 22.76 -0.17
N ASN A 57 41.54 22.04 0.46
CA ASN A 57 42.95 21.99 0.05
C ASN A 57 43.10 21.09 -1.17
N ARG A 58 43.41 21.71 -2.32
CA ARG A 58 43.67 21.04 -3.59
C ARG A 58 45.18 20.82 -3.68
N ASN A 59 45.64 19.60 -3.41
CA ASN A 59 47.01 19.23 -3.75
C ASN A 59 47.01 18.62 -5.17
N SER A 60 47.70 19.37 -6.06
CA SER A 60 48.04 18.93 -7.39
C SER A 60 49.18 17.91 -7.33
N GLN A 61 48.99 16.74 -7.94
CA GLN A 61 50.10 16.03 -8.55
C GLN A 61 49.68 15.51 -9.91
N THR A 62 50.45 15.89 -10.88
CA THR A 62 50.39 15.59 -12.30
C THR A 62 50.90 14.18 -12.54
N GLU A 63 50.07 13.28 -13.11
CA GLU A 63 50.58 12.23 -13.96
C GLU A 63 49.67 11.96 -15.15
N LYS A 64 50.31 11.84 -16.28
CA LYS A 64 49.85 11.74 -17.65
C LYS A 64 49.44 10.30 -17.94
N GLY A 65 48.21 10.05 -18.30
CA GLY A 65 47.75 8.72 -18.74
C GLY A 65 46.39 8.82 -19.40
N THR A 66 46.39 8.89 -20.71
CA THR A 66 45.22 8.86 -21.60
C THR A 66 44.42 7.56 -21.43
N THR A 67 43.18 7.63 -21.01
CA THR A 67 42.11 6.70 -21.44
C THR A 67 40.78 7.39 -21.16
N THR A 68 40.12 7.84 -22.20
CA THR A 68 38.77 8.36 -22.22
C THR A 68 37.79 7.23 -21.98
N ASN A 69 37.32 7.06 -20.76
CA ASN A 69 36.06 6.36 -20.48
C ASN A 69 34.98 7.41 -20.21
N THR A 70 34.34 7.82 -21.29
CA THR A 70 33.06 8.53 -21.21
C THR A 70 32.00 7.56 -20.65
N THR A 71 31.82 7.54 -19.35
CA THR A 71 30.61 7.00 -18.75
C THR A 71 29.48 7.95 -19.08
N ASN A 72 28.79 7.68 -20.17
CA ASN A 72 27.49 8.24 -20.46
C ASN A 72 26.55 7.79 -19.35
N SER A 73 26.41 8.59 -18.31
CA SER A 73 25.24 8.52 -17.42
C SER A 73 24.03 8.92 -18.25
N THR A 74 23.42 7.96 -18.93
CA THR A 74 22.10 8.14 -19.53
C THR A 74 21.13 8.36 -18.38
N THR A 75 20.92 9.60 -17.98
CA THR A 75 19.76 10.00 -17.18
C THR A 75 18.56 9.75 -18.07
N THR A 76 17.99 8.56 -17.97
CA THR A 76 16.72 8.25 -18.63
C THR A 76 15.68 9.11 -17.93
N ASN A 77 15.38 10.28 -18.48
CA ASN A 77 14.16 11.01 -18.15
C ASN A 77 13.01 10.05 -18.49
N MET A 78 12.47 9.41 -17.48
CA MET A 78 11.24 8.62 -17.64
C MET A 78 10.09 9.61 -17.85
N GLU A 79 9.83 9.91 -19.13
CA GLU A 79 8.64 10.67 -19.50
C GLU A 79 7.40 9.82 -19.18
N ILE A 80 6.52 10.37 -18.37
CA ILE A 80 5.19 9.78 -18.16
C ILE A 80 4.46 9.93 -19.50
N PRO A 81 3.92 8.84 -20.08
CA PRO A 81 3.16 8.92 -21.32
C PRO A 81 2.06 9.98 -21.24
N GLU A 82 1.86 10.74 -22.30
CA GLU A 82 0.81 11.78 -22.37
C GLU A 82 -0.59 11.22 -22.11
N LYS A 83 -0.80 9.97 -22.51
CA LYS A 83 -2.04 9.23 -22.26
C LYS A 83 -1.73 7.88 -21.63
N ILE A 84 -2.24 7.66 -20.44
CA ILE A 84 -2.13 6.41 -19.68
C ILE A 84 -3.51 5.73 -19.73
N THR A 85 -3.61 4.57 -20.36
CA THR A 85 -4.89 3.87 -20.53
C THR A 85 -4.95 2.52 -19.83
N SER A 86 -3.80 1.86 -19.67
CA SER A 86 -3.77 0.51 -19.16
C SER A 86 -2.41 0.19 -18.51
N ALA A 87 -2.37 -0.92 -17.80
CA ALA A 87 -1.15 -1.50 -17.26
C ALA A 87 -1.19 -3.03 -17.29
N THR A 88 0.00 -3.63 -17.25
CA THR A 88 0.16 -5.06 -16.99
C THR A 88 0.93 -5.22 -15.68
N ILE A 89 0.33 -5.87 -14.69
CA ILE A 89 1.02 -6.33 -13.46
C ILE A 89 1.53 -7.74 -13.72
N THR A 90 2.84 -7.90 -13.82
CA THR A 90 3.50 -9.21 -13.92
C THR A 90 3.80 -9.72 -12.51
N THR A 91 3.31 -10.90 -12.19
CA THR A 91 3.52 -11.56 -10.90
C THR A 91 4.15 -12.93 -11.11
N ASN A 92 4.71 -13.51 -10.05
CA ASN A 92 5.16 -14.91 -10.04
C ASN A 92 4.01 -15.93 -10.15
N LYS A 93 2.75 -15.46 -10.26
CA LYS A 93 1.54 -16.30 -10.48
C LYS A 93 0.92 -16.09 -11.86
N GLY A 94 1.39 -15.09 -12.63
CA GLY A 94 0.90 -14.75 -13.96
C GLY A 94 0.71 -13.25 -14.15
N GLU A 95 0.17 -12.88 -15.30
CA GLU A 95 -0.03 -11.49 -15.70
C GLU A 95 -1.48 -11.06 -15.54
N ILE A 96 -1.67 -9.85 -14.99
CA ILE A 96 -2.96 -9.22 -14.79
C ILE A 96 -2.99 -7.93 -15.62
N GLU A 97 -3.87 -7.85 -16.60
CA GLU A 97 -4.06 -6.64 -17.41
C GLU A 97 -5.19 -5.77 -16.82
N ILE A 98 -4.94 -4.47 -16.76
CA ILE A 98 -5.82 -3.48 -16.17
C ILE A 98 -6.10 -2.38 -17.18
N THR A 99 -7.35 -1.96 -17.31
CA THR A 99 -7.74 -0.70 -17.94
C THR A 99 -8.02 0.33 -16.86
N PHE A 100 -7.45 1.53 -17.01
CA PHE A 100 -7.63 2.62 -16.06
C PHE A 100 -8.93 3.40 -16.30
N SER A 101 -9.41 4.03 -15.23
CA SER A 101 -10.54 4.95 -15.26
C SER A 101 -10.07 6.34 -15.72
N ASP A 102 -10.84 7.00 -16.57
CA ASP A 102 -10.67 8.40 -16.95
C ASP A 102 -11.19 9.39 -15.88
N LYS A 103 -11.92 8.89 -14.88
CA LYS A 103 -12.54 9.69 -13.82
C LYS A 103 -11.60 9.99 -12.65
N THR A 104 -10.44 9.34 -12.59
CA THR A 104 -9.51 9.40 -11.47
C THR A 104 -8.07 9.69 -11.95
N PRO A 105 -7.85 10.81 -12.67
CA PRO A 105 -6.60 11.09 -13.37
C PRO A 105 -5.40 11.23 -12.43
N GLU A 106 -5.56 11.83 -11.25
CA GLU A 106 -4.45 12.01 -10.31
C GLU A 106 -4.01 10.66 -9.70
N THR A 107 -4.96 9.79 -9.42
CA THR A 107 -4.68 8.44 -8.92
C THR A 107 -3.96 7.60 -9.98
N VAL A 108 -4.45 7.61 -11.23
CA VAL A 108 -3.81 6.92 -12.35
C VAL A 108 -2.39 7.43 -12.58
N LYS A 109 -2.20 8.76 -12.57
CA LYS A 109 -0.89 9.39 -12.72
C LYS A 109 0.08 9.02 -11.59
N ASN A 110 -0.40 9.00 -10.33
CA ASN A 110 0.39 8.56 -9.18
C ASN A 110 0.83 7.09 -9.33
N PHE A 111 -0.12 6.20 -9.64
CA PHE A 111 0.17 4.79 -9.84
C PHE A 111 1.17 4.57 -10.98
N ALA A 112 0.99 5.23 -12.12
CA ALA A 112 1.89 5.13 -13.25
C ALA A 112 3.30 5.66 -12.93
N LYS A 113 3.40 6.80 -12.25
CA LYS A 113 4.69 7.36 -11.81
C LYS A 113 5.46 6.37 -10.93
N LEU A 114 4.78 5.76 -9.96
CA LEU A 114 5.37 4.76 -9.07
C LEU A 114 5.77 3.48 -9.84
N ALA A 115 4.93 3.03 -10.77
CA ALA A 115 5.22 1.87 -11.62
C ALA A 115 6.46 2.11 -12.50
N LEU A 116 6.50 3.23 -13.22
CA LEU A 116 7.61 3.62 -14.08
C LEU A 116 8.94 3.76 -13.31
N SER A 117 8.90 4.22 -12.06
CA SER A 117 10.08 4.30 -11.21
C SER A 117 10.54 2.94 -10.66
N GLY A 118 9.83 1.85 -10.95
CA GLY A 118 10.11 0.53 -10.39
C GLY A 118 9.74 0.40 -8.91
N PHE A 119 8.96 1.35 -8.36
CA PHE A 119 8.56 1.34 -6.95
C PHE A 119 7.89 0.04 -6.52
N TYR A 120 7.06 -0.54 -7.39
CA TYR A 120 6.33 -1.78 -7.11
C TYR A 120 7.13 -3.06 -7.31
N ASN A 121 8.31 -3.00 -7.96
CA ASN A 121 9.10 -4.19 -8.25
C ASN A 121 9.57 -4.86 -6.95
N GLY A 122 9.27 -6.14 -6.83
CA GLY A 122 9.57 -6.97 -5.65
C GLY A 122 8.61 -6.78 -4.47
N THR A 123 7.60 -5.89 -4.57
CA THR A 123 6.52 -5.83 -3.56
C THR A 123 5.63 -7.07 -3.65
N ARG A 124 4.82 -7.32 -2.63
CA ARG A 124 3.93 -8.48 -2.57
C ARG A 124 2.46 -8.06 -2.51
N PHE A 125 1.58 -8.96 -2.96
CA PHE A 125 0.23 -8.98 -2.45
C PHE A 125 0.31 -9.52 -1.01
N HIS A 126 0.43 -8.61 -0.07
CA HIS A 126 0.78 -8.90 1.33
C HIS A 126 -0.43 -9.20 2.21
N ARG A 127 -1.65 -8.93 1.72
CA ARG A 127 -2.90 -9.23 2.40
C ARG A 127 -3.91 -9.78 1.42
N VAL A 128 -4.47 -10.94 1.74
CA VAL A 128 -5.46 -11.63 0.92
C VAL A 128 -6.60 -12.08 1.84
N ILE A 129 -7.81 -11.65 1.51
CA ILE A 129 -9.02 -12.10 2.21
C ILE A 129 -9.93 -12.76 1.18
N ARG A 130 -10.21 -14.04 1.39
CA ARG A 130 -11.09 -14.81 0.53
C ARG A 130 -12.46 -14.16 0.41
N ASP A 131 -13.04 -14.20 -0.78
CA ASP A 131 -14.34 -13.59 -1.11
C ASP A 131 -14.43 -12.10 -0.79
N PHE A 132 -13.28 -11.42 -0.78
CA PHE A 132 -13.20 -9.98 -0.56
C PHE A 132 -12.21 -9.30 -1.52
N MET A 133 -10.89 -9.36 -1.25
CA MET A 133 -9.88 -8.65 -2.06
C MET A 133 -8.46 -9.22 -1.89
N ILE A 134 -7.59 -8.85 -2.80
CA ILE A 134 -6.15 -8.99 -2.69
C ILE A 134 -5.51 -7.60 -2.65
N GLN A 135 -4.63 -7.33 -1.68
CA GLN A 135 -4.02 -6.01 -1.45
C GLN A 135 -2.50 -6.08 -1.58
N GLY A 136 -1.94 -5.11 -2.33
CA GLY A 136 -0.51 -4.98 -2.59
C GLY A 136 -0.04 -3.53 -2.58
N GLY A 137 1.19 -3.29 -3.09
CA GLY A 137 1.75 -1.95 -3.27
C GLY A 137 2.43 -1.34 -2.05
N ASP A 138 2.65 -2.12 -0.99
CA ASP A 138 3.43 -1.72 0.18
C ASP A 138 4.93 -1.94 -0.07
N PRO A 139 5.79 -0.90 -0.02
CA PRO A 139 7.24 -1.05 -0.20
C PRO A 139 7.90 -1.89 0.89
N LEU A 140 7.36 -1.94 2.11
CA LEU A 140 7.89 -2.77 3.19
C LEU A 140 7.73 -4.26 2.91
N SER A 141 6.78 -4.62 2.03
CA SER A 141 6.56 -6.00 1.64
C SER A 141 7.66 -6.60 0.75
N LYS A 142 8.63 -5.79 0.31
CA LYS A 142 9.81 -6.29 -0.43
C LYS A 142 10.71 -7.16 0.45
N ASP A 143 10.78 -6.84 1.73
CA ASP A 143 11.63 -7.55 2.69
C ASP A 143 10.79 -8.42 3.63
N VAL A 144 11.09 -9.72 3.63
CA VAL A 144 10.43 -10.70 4.51
C VAL A 144 10.73 -10.45 5.98
N ALA A 145 11.89 -9.85 6.31
CA ALA A 145 12.23 -9.48 7.69
C ALA A 145 11.26 -8.44 8.26
N ASN A 146 10.64 -7.63 7.41
CA ASN A 146 9.66 -6.61 7.78
C ASN A 146 8.21 -7.13 7.80
N LYS A 147 7.98 -8.44 7.78
CA LYS A 147 6.65 -9.05 7.64
C LYS A 147 5.61 -8.52 8.64
N ASN A 148 6.05 -8.19 9.87
CA ASN A 148 5.15 -7.66 10.91
C ASN A 148 4.72 -6.20 10.64
N SER A 149 5.41 -5.49 9.75
CA SER A 149 5.10 -4.11 9.35
C SER A 149 4.42 -4.03 7.97
N TRP A 150 4.19 -5.16 7.30
CA TRP A 150 3.50 -5.15 6.02
C TRP A 150 2.10 -4.54 6.15
N GLY A 151 1.74 -3.72 5.18
CA GLY A 151 0.49 -2.96 5.17
C GLY A 151 0.61 -1.56 5.75
N THR A 152 1.76 -1.19 6.35
CA THR A 152 1.96 0.14 6.95
C THR A 152 2.84 1.08 6.11
N GLY A 153 3.47 0.57 5.05
CA GLY A 153 4.34 1.35 4.18
C GLY A 153 3.60 2.16 3.12
N GLY A 154 4.31 3.12 2.52
CA GLY A 154 3.79 3.97 1.47
C GLY A 154 4.91 4.71 0.73
N PRO A 155 4.56 5.63 -0.20
CA PRO A 155 5.52 6.33 -1.04
C PRO A 155 6.19 7.53 -0.35
N GLY A 156 5.93 7.76 0.94
CA GLY A 156 6.42 8.92 1.70
C GLY A 156 5.54 10.16 1.60
N TYR A 157 4.37 10.04 0.99
CA TYR A 157 3.35 11.10 0.90
C TYR A 157 1.95 10.50 0.83
N THR A 158 0.94 11.34 0.99
CA THR A 158 -0.47 11.00 0.74
C THR A 158 -1.08 11.98 -0.24
N PHE A 159 -2.20 11.58 -0.89
CA PHE A 159 -2.98 12.42 -1.78
C PHE A 159 -4.49 12.21 -1.60
N LYS A 160 -5.28 13.14 -2.13
CA LYS A 160 -6.72 13.20 -1.95
C LYS A 160 -7.45 12.07 -2.66
N ASP A 161 -8.62 11.74 -2.13
CA ASP A 161 -9.54 10.82 -2.78
C ASP A 161 -10.14 11.42 -4.05
N GLU A 162 -10.36 10.55 -5.06
CA GLU A 162 -11.15 10.81 -6.25
C GLU A 162 -12.33 9.83 -6.26
N THR A 163 -13.14 9.84 -5.20
CA THR A 163 -14.25 8.90 -4.99
C THR A 163 -15.59 9.46 -5.48
N SER A 164 -16.48 8.55 -5.88
CA SER A 164 -17.89 8.86 -6.14
C SER A 164 -18.79 7.88 -5.39
N PRO A 165 -19.94 8.33 -4.85
CA PRO A 165 -20.93 7.42 -4.28
C PRO A 165 -21.49 6.40 -5.29
N SER A 166 -21.34 6.69 -6.58
CA SER A 166 -21.75 5.80 -7.67
C SER A 166 -20.68 4.82 -8.13
N ASP A 167 -19.49 4.81 -7.51
CA ASP A 167 -18.42 3.88 -7.84
C ASP A 167 -18.86 2.44 -7.55
N LEU A 168 -18.71 1.58 -8.55
CA LEU A 168 -19.07 0.18 -8.44
C LEU A 168 -17.84 -0.65 -8.05
N PHE A 169 -17.97 -1.41 -6.99
CA PHE A 169 -16.96 -2.33 -6.51
C PHE A 169 -17.33 -3.77 -6.89
N SER A 170 -17.41 -4.04 -8.19
CA SER A 170 -17.60 -5.39 -8.73
C SER A 170 -16.30 -6.20 -8.68
N GLN A 171 -16.40 -7.51 -8.90
CA GLN A 171 -15.23 -8.37 -9.06
C GLN A 171 -14.30 -7.83 -10.16
N GLY A 172 -12.99 -7.81 -9.89
CA GLY A 172 -11.97 -7.24 -10.77
C GLY A 172 -11.75 -5.73 -10.61
N THR A 173 -12.53 -5.02 -9.79
CA THR A 173 -12.31 -3.59 -9.53
C THR A 173 -10.96 -3.36 -8.86
N LEU A 174 -10.19 -2.41 -9.40
CA LEU A 174 -8.92 -1.92 -8.83
C LEU A 174 -9.16 -0.60 -8.11
N ALA A 175 -8.81 -0.54 -6.83
CA ALA A 175 -9.01 0.65 -6.01
C ALA A 175 -7.83 0.92 -5.06
N MET A 176 -7.70 2.18 -4.61
CA MET A 176 -6.68 2.56 -3.63
C MET A 176 -7.03 2.07 -2.23
N ALA A 177 -6.07 1.48 -1.55
CA ALA A 177 -6.12 1.29 -0.11
C ALA A 177 -5.75 2.62 0.59
N ASN A 178 -6.44 2.92 1.70
CA ASN A 178 -6.20 4.11 2.50
C ASN A 178 -6.42 3.84 4.00
N ALA A 179 -5.99 4.76 4.84
CA ALA A 179 -6.18 4.73 6.30
C ALA A 179 -7.25 5.75 6.77
N GLY A 180 -8.18 6.09 5.90
CA GLY A 180 -9.23 7.09 6.07
C GLY A 180 -9.23 8.10 4.93
N PRO A 181 -10.12 9.09 4.95
CA PRO A 181 -10.27 10.05 3.86
C PRO A 181 -8.97 10.80 3.52
N ASN A 182 -8.67 10.90 2.21
CA ASN A 182 -7.52 11.65 1.68
C ASN A 182 -6.14 11.12 2.15
N THR A 183 -6.02 9.81 2.37
CA THR A 183 -4.77 9.17 2.77
C THR A 183 -4.28 8.14 1.76
N ASN A 184 -4.64 8.29 0.48
CA ASN A 184 -4.11 7.44 -0.59
C ASN A 184 -2.59 7.58 -0.68
N GLY A 185 -1.91 6.48 -0.94
CA GLY A 185 -0.45 6.44 -1.09
C GLY A 185 -0.02 5.58 -2.28
N SER A 186 0.58 4.43 -2.00
CA SER A 186 0.97 3.46 -3.02
C SER A 186 0.18 2.16 -2.98
N GLN A 187 -0.49 1.86 -1.85
CA GLN A 187 -1.18 0.59 -1.69
C GLN A 187 -2.51 0.58 -2.46
N PHE A 188 -2.80 -0.54 -3.08
CA PHE A 188 -4.01 -0.79 -3.85
C PHE A 188 -4.56 -2.18 -3.57
N PHE A 189 -5.81 -2.40 -3.92
CA PHE A 189 -6.42 -3.73 -3.86
C PHE A 189 -7.25 -4.03 -5.10
N ILE A 190 -7.44 -5.32 -5.36
CA ILE A 190 -8.31 -5.82 -6.43
C ILE A 190 -9.40 -6.65 -5.77
N VAL A 191 -10.65 -6.34 -6.08
CA VAL A 191 -11.83 -7.06 -5.56
C VAL A 191 -11.88 -8.46 -6.15
N THR A 192 -11.96 -9.48 -5.30
CA THR A 192 -12.12 -10.89 -5.69
C THR A 192 -13.54 -11.41 -5.42
N ALA A 193 -14.31 -10.73 -4.57
CA ALA A 193 -15.68 -11.10 -4.25
C ALA A 193 -16.58 -11.15 -5.49
N ILE A 194 -17.26 -12.28 -5.73
CA ILE A 194 -18.21 -12.46 -6.86
C ILE A 194 -19.38 -11.47 -6.75
N ALA A 195 -19.91 -11.26 -5.55
CA ALA A 195 -20.99 -10.31 -5.30
C ALA A 195 -20.52 -8.83 -5.31
N GLY A 196 -19.21 -8.60 -5.46
CA GLY A 196 -18.61 -7.29 -5.26
C GLY A 196 -18.59 -6.85 -3.79
N THR A 197 -18.17 -5.59 -3.56
CA THR A 197 -18.01 -5.01 -2.22
C THR A 197 -18.65 -3.61 -2.14
N PRO A 198 -19.99 -3.50 -2.32
CA PRO A 198 -20.67 -2.20 -2.48
C PRO A 198 -20.54 -1.26 -1.26
N TRP A 199 -20.24 -1.79 -0.08
CA TRP A 199 -20.02 -1.00 1.15
C TRP A 199 -18.74 -0.16 1.13
N LEU A 200 -17.86 -0.34 0.12
CA LEU A 200 -16.64 0.45 -0.11
C LEU A 200 -16.89 1.69 -0.98
N SER A 201 -18.06 1.80 -1.61
CA SER A 201 -18.44 2.95 -2.44
C SER A 201 -18.29 4.27 -1.69
N GLY A 202 -17.68 5.27 -2.32
CA GLY A 202 -17.41 6.58 -1.74
C GLY A 202 -16.30 6.62 -0.68
N LYS A 203 -15.66 5.48 -0.37
CA LYS A 203 -14.58 5.40 0.65
C LYS A 203 -13.20 5.16 0.07
N HIS A 204 -13.14 4.53 -1.08
CA HIS A 204 -11.88 4.20 -1.77
C HIS A 204 -11.97 4.63 -3.22
N THR A 205 -10.90 5.20 -3.76
CA THR A 205 -10.83 5.64 -5.16
C THR A 205 -10.72 4.45 -6.10
N VAL A 206 -11.75 4.24 -6.92
CA VAL A 206 -11.73 3.24 -8.01
C VAL A 206 -11.00 3.84 -9.19
N PHE A 207 -9.84 3.29 -9.57
CA PHE A 207 -9.02 3.86 -10.64
C PHE A 207 -8.78 2.90 -11.82
N GLY A 208 -9.36 1.71 -11.80
CA GLY A 208 -9.27 0.77 -12.90
C GLY A 208 -10.05 -0.51 -12.69
N HIS A 209 -9.96 -1.38 -13.69
CA HIS A 209 -10.61 -2.68 -13.68
C HIS A 209 -9.74 -3.72 -14.42
N VAL A 210 -9.72 -4.95 -13.90
CA VAL A 210 -9.03 -6.08 -14.53
C VAL A 210 -9.76 -6.48 -15.80
N THR A 211 -9.03 -6.48 -16.92
CA THR A 211 -9.54 -6.86 -18.24
C THR A 211 -9.06 -8.24 -18.69
N LYS A 212 -7.93 -8.72 -18.10
CA LYS A 212 -7.40 -10.06 -18.35
C LYS A 212 -6.66 -10.58 -17.11
N GLY A 213 -6.66 -11.89 -16.88
CA GLY A 213 -6.05 -12.50 -15.68
C GLY A 213 -6.99 -12.49 -14.46
N LEU A 214 -8.32 -12.47 -14.70
CA LEU A 214 -9.31 -12.62 -13.64
C LEU A 214 -9.16 -13.95 -12.91
N ASP A 215 -8.86 -15.03 -13.61
CA ASP A 215 -8.56 -16.36 -13.09
C ASP A 215 -7.33 -16.33 -12.14
N ILE A 216 -6.31 -15.53 -12.47
CA ILE A 216 -5.11 -15.36 -11.65
C ILE A 216 -5.45 -14.65 -10.34
N ILE A 217 -6.21 -13.54 -10.37
CA ILE A 217 -6.57 -12.85 -9.14
C ILE A 217 -7.48 -13.69 -8.24
N LEU A 218 -8.36 -14.51 -8.81
CA LEU A 218 -9.20 -15.43 -8.06
C LEU A 218 -8.39 -16.55 -7.45
N HIS A 219 -7.45 -17.14 -8.21
CA HIS A 219 -6.51 -18.11 -7.68
C HIS A 219 -5.72 -17.56 -6.49
N ILE A 220 -5.22 -16.31 -6.61
CA ILE A 220 -4.54 -15.61 -5.51
C ILE A 220 -5.50 -15.41 -4.32
N GLY A 221 -6.74 -15.00 -4.57
CA GLY A 221 -7.77 -14.77 -3.55
C GLY A 221 -8.13 -16.03 -2.74
N ASP A 222 -7.92 -17.22 -3.33
CA ASP A 222 -8.18 -18.51 -2.71
C ASP A 222 -6.98 -19.11 -1.97
N MET A 223 -5.79 -18.46 -2.03
CA MET A 223 -4.59 -18.98 -1.38
C MET A 223 -4.73 -18.98 0.14
N GLN A 224 -4.08 -19.95 0.79
CA GLN A 224 -4.03 -20.02 2.24
C GLN A 224 -3.26 -18.85 2.83
N THR A 225 -3.78 -18.30 3.92
CA THR A 225 -3.21 -17.18 4.66
C THR A 225 -2.93 -17.54 6.12
N ASP A 226 -2.07 -16.76 6.77
CA ASP A 226 -1.88 -16.81 8.22
C ASP A 226 -2.98 -16.01 8.95
N GLY A 227 -2.90 -15.96 10.30
CA GLY A 227 -3.88 -15.27 11.13
C GLY A 227 -3.92 -13.73 10.97
N ALA A 228 -3.07 -13.17 10.11
CA ALA A 228 -3.04 -11.76 9.76
C ALA A 228 -3.36 -11.53 8.26
N ASP A 229 -4.08 -12.45 7.64
CA ASP A 229 -4.49 -12.45 6.23
C ASP A 229 -3.30 -12.45 5.25
N ARG A 230 -2.08 -12.81 5.68
CA ARG A 230 -0.89 -12.82 4.82
C ARG A 230 -0.77 -14.17 4.13
N PRO A 231 -0.61 -14.21 2.79
CA PRO A 231 -0.42 -15.47 2.07
C PRO A 231 0.75 -16.29 2.63
N LEU A 232 0.54 -17.62 2.77
CA LEU A 232 1.60 -18.55 3.21
C LEU A 232 2.66 -18.74 2.13
N GLN A 233 2.32 -18.51 0.87
CA GLN A 233 3.26 -18.47 -0.26
C GLN A 233 3.35 -17.06 -0.78
N ASP A 234 4.56 -16.56 -0.99
CA ASP A 234 4.79 -15.21 -1.52
C ASP A 234 4.16 -15.02 -2.90
N ILE A 235 3.41 -13.94 -3.05
CA ILE A 235 2.85 -13.48 -4.31
C ILE A 235 3.55 -12.17 -4.65
N ILE A 236 4.57 -12.26 -5.51
CA ILE A 236 5.49 -11.17 -5.80
C ILE A 236 5.03 -10.43 -7.05
N ILE A 237 4.95 -9.12 -6.97
CA ILE A 237 4.82 -8.22 -8.12
C ILE A 237 6.23 -8.02 -8.69
N GLU A 238 6.53 -8.67 -9.80
CA GLU A 238 7.84 -8.60 -10.44
C GLU A 238 8.06 -7.23 -11.08
N ARG A 239 7.04 -6.74 -11.77
CA ARG A 239 7.01 -5.40 -12.39
C ARG A 239 5.58 -4.98 -12.73
N ILE A 240 5.40 -3.68 -12.95
CA ILE A 240 4.18 -3.11 -13.55
C ILE A 240 4.60 -2.30 -14.78
N THR A 241 4.05 -2.67 -15.94
CA THR A 241 4.28 -2.00 -17.22
C THR A 241 3.11 -1.12 -17.56
N ILE A 242 3.35 0.17 -17.82
CA ILE A 242 2.33 1.17 -18.20
C ILE A 242 2.21 1.22 -19.73
N LYS A 243 0.97 1.36 -20.22
CA LYS A 243 0.63 1.47 -21.66
C LYS A 243 -0.26 2.66 -21.91
#